data_e0381e5a151cd4a6540d41287d47f9e7
#
_entry.id   e0381e5a151cd4a6540d41287d47f9e7
#
_cell.length_a   1.000
_cell.length_b   1.000
_cell.length_c   1.000
_cell.angle_alpha   90.00
_cell.angle_beta   90.00
_cell.angle_gamma   90.00
#
_symmetry.space_group_name_H-M   'P 1'
#
loop_
_entity.id
_entity.type
_entity.pdbx_description
1 polymer ?
#
loop_
_entity_poly.entity_id
_entity_poly.type
_entity_poly.pdbx_seq_one_letter_code
_entity_poly.pdbx_strand_id
1 'polypeptide(L)'
;MGKNSLIGGSIWDEYSQKVQDRMNNPQHMGEFSEEDAKARNAKLIVADFGAESCGDAVRLFWLVDEKTDKIIDAKFKSFGCGTAIASSDTMVDLCIGKTVDEAVKITNLDVEFAMRDNPETPAVPPQKMHCSVMAYDVIKQAAAHYKGISPEDFEDQIIVCECARVSLGTIKEVIKLNDLHSVEEITQYTKAGAFCKSCIKPGGHEKRDYYLVDILAETRAEIDREKLKNTM
;
A
#
# COMPACT_ATOMS: atom_id res chain seq x y z
N MET A 1 -20.45 -30.97 17.23
CA MET A 1 -19.21 -30.42 17.84
C MET A 1 -19.43 -28.93 18.00
N GLY A 2 -19.53 -28.43 19.23
CA GLY A 2 -19.96 -27.07 19.50
C GLY A 2 -18.94 -26.04 19.03
N LYS A 3 -19.38 -25.09 18.20
CA LYS A 3 -18.63 -23.87 17.91
C LYS A 3 -18.52 -23.09 19.21
N ASN A 4 -17.31 -22.69 19.59
CA ASN A 4 -17.04 -21.83 20.74
C ASN A 4 -17.72 -20.47 20.51
N SER A 5 -18.90 -20.29 21.09
CA SER A 5 -19.71 -19.06 21.00
C SER A 5 -19.28 -17.95 21.96
N LEU A 6 -18.07 -18.05 22.53
CA LEU A 6 -17.54 -17.09 23.52
C LEU A 6 -16.62 -16.01 22.94
N ILE A 7 -16.28 -16.10 21.66
CA ILE A 7 -15.56 -15.05 20.94
C ILE A 7 -16.44 -14.72 19.72
N GLY A 8 -16.86 -13.48 19.57
CA GLY A 8 -17.55 -13.03 18.36
C GLY A 8 -16.87 -13.60 17.12
N GLY A 9 -17.60 -13.84 16.04
CA GLY A 9 -17.26 -14.65 14.88
C GLY A 9 -15.76 -14.75 14.58
N SER A 10 -15.29 -15.87 14.06
CA SER A 10 -13.88 -16.08 13.78
C SER A 10 -13.32 -14.85 13.06
N ILE A 11 -12.17 -14.31 13.49
CA ILE A 11 -11.46 -13.23 12.77
C ILE A 11 -11.37 -13.53 11.27
N TRP A 12 -11.34 -14.79 10.91
CA TRP A 12 -11.31 -15.28 9.54
C TRP A 12 -12.60 -15.03 8.75
N ASP A 13 -13.74 -14.88 9.43
CA ASP A 13 -15.03 -14.58 8.79
C ASP A 13 -15.07 -13.12 8.24
N GLU A 14 -14.12 -12.27 8.63
CA GLU A 14 -13.96 -10.90 8.16
C GLU A 14 -13.07 -10.78 6.90
N TYR A 15 -12.48 -11.87 6.43
CA TYR A 15 -11.64 -11.90 5.24
C TYR A 15 -12.33 -12.62 4.08
N SER A 16 -12.18 -12.09 2.87
CA SER A 16 -12.60 -12.79 1.65
C SER A 16 -11.88 -14.14 1.51
N GLN A 17 -12.49 -15.07 0.79
CA GLN A 17 -11.85 -16.35 0.48
C GLN A 17 -10.56 -16.15 -0.33
N LYS A 18 -10.57 -15.21 -1.29
CA LYS A 18 -9.37 -14.87 -2.07
C LYS A 18 -8.20 -14.42 -1.19
N VAL A 19 -8.47 -13.62 -0.15
CA VAL A 19 -7.43 -13.21 0.81
C VAL A 19 -6.89 -14.41 1.55
N GLN A 20 -7.76 -15.29 2.06
CA GLN A 20 -7.36 -16.50 2.78
C GLN A 20 -6.53 -17.44 1.90
N ASP A 21 -6.92 -17.62 0.65
CA ASP A 21 -6.20 -18.47 -0.30
C ASP A 21 -4.80 -17.92 -0.59
N ARG A 22 -4.68 -16.60 -0.83
CA ARG A 22 -3.38 -15.95 -1.07
C ARG A 22 -2.48 -15.88 0.16
N MET A 23 -3.04 -15.78 1.36
CA MET A 23 -2.27 -15.91 2.60
C MET A 23 -1.60 -17.28 2.72
N ASN A 24 -2.33 -18.34 2.36
CA ASN A 24 -1.88 -19.71 2.53
C ASN A 24 -1.07 -20.23 1.35
N ASN A 25 -1.32 -19.73 0.14
CA ASN A 25 -0.68 -20.18 -1.09
C ASN A 25 -0.43 -19.01 -2.05
N PRO A 26 0.49 -18.07 -1.70
CA PRO A 26 0.84 -16.96 -2.58
C PRO A 26 1.49 -17.48 -3.87
N GLN A 27 1.10 -16.91 -5.01
CA GLN A 27 1.53 -17.38 -6.33
C GLN A 27 2.87 -16.75 -6.77
N HIS A 28 3.19 -15.55 -6.26
CA HIS A 28 4.32 -14.74 -6.72
C HIS A 28 5.40 -14.51 -5.65
N MET A 29 5.37 -15.29 -4.55
CA MET A 29 6.40 -15.18 -3.52
C MET A 29 7.74 -15.70 -4.05
N GLY A 30 8.79 -14.91 -3.88
CA GLY A 30 10.14 -15.26 -4.31
C GLY A 30 10.96 -14.06 -4.75
N GLU A 31 11.96 -14.30 -5.57
CA GLU A 31 12.87 -13.29 -6.10
C GLU A 31 13.29 -13.61 -7.53
N PHE A 32 13.88 -12.62 -8.19
CA PHE A 32 14.61 -12.78 -9.44
C PHE A 32 16.06 -12.37 -9.24
N SER A 33 16.95 -13.05 -9.95
CA SER A 33 18.37 -12.71 -10.05
C SER A 33 18.65 -11.89 -11.33
N GLU A 34 19.83 -11.31 -11.43
CA GLU A 34 20.31 -10.66 -12.65
C GLU A 34 20.44 -11.65 -13.82
N GLU A 35 20.71 -12.92 -13.53
CA GLU A 35 20.75 -13.99 -14.52
C GLU A 35 19.36 -14.27 -15.11
N ASP A 36 18.32 -14.27 -14.26
CA ASP A 36 16.92 -14.42 -14.71
C ASP A 36 16.53 -13.26 -15.64
N ALA A 37 16.91 -12.05 -15.28
CA ALA A 37 16.65 -10.86 -16.10
C ALA A 37 17.34 -10.95 -17.46
N LYS A 38 18.63 -11.29 -17.49
CA LYS A 38 19.42 -11.47 -18.74
C LYS A 38 18.83 -12.58 -19.62
N ALA A 39 18.44 -13.70 -19.03
CA ALA A 39 17.84 -14.82 -19.76
C ALA A 39 16.53 -14.44 -20.48
N ARG A 40 15.81 -13.43 -19.96
CA ARG A 40 14.54 -12.94 -20.51
C ARG A 40 14.68 -11.62 -21.28
N ASN A 41 15.89 -11.12 -21.49
CA ASN A 41 16.17 -9.80 -22.09
C ASN A 41 15.40 -8.67 -21.39
N ALA A 42 15.37 -8.71 -20.07
CA ALA A 42 14.65 -7.76 -19.22
C ALA A 42 15.62 -7.05 -18.27
N LYS A 43 15.19 -5.90 -17.75
CA LYS A 43 15.84 -5.20 -16.66
C LYS A 43 15.23 -5.63 -15.34
N LEU A 44 16.08 -6.01 -14.37
CA LEU A 44 15.65 -6.29 -13.00
C LEU A 44 15.50 -4.97 -12.25
N ILE A 45 14.33 -4.77 -11.67
CA ILE A 45 14.06 -3.67 -10.75
C ILE A 45 13.72 -4.26 -9.38
N VAL A 46 14.40 -3.76 -8.36
CA VAL A 46 14.16 -4.15 -6.97
C VAL A 46 13.79 -2.90 -6.17
N ALA A 47 12.73 -2.98 -5.41
CA ALA A 47 12.26 -1.90 -4.54
C ALA A 47 11.83 -2.43 -3.18
N ASP A 48 12.09 -1.66 -2.15
CA ASP A 48 11.72 -1.98 -0.76
C ASP A 48 10.80 -0.92 -0.19
N PHE A 49 9.77 -1.34 0.55
CA PHE A 49 8.93 -0.43 1.31
C PHE A 49 8.55 -1.02 2.66
N GLY A 50 8.40 -0.13 3.66
CA GLY A 50 8.10 -0.52 5.03
C GLY A 50 9.37 -0.68 5.87
N ALA A 51 9.19 -1.14 7.10
CA ALA A 51 10.28 -1.42 8.02
C ALA A 51 9.94 -2.62 8.90
N GLU A 52 10.89 -3.50 9.09
CA GLU A 52 10.75 -4.66 9.98
C GLU A 52 10.38 -4.23 11.41
N SER A 53 10.91 -3.10 11.88
CA SER A 53 10.56 -2.52 13.19
C SER A 53 9.09 -2.15 13.34
N CYS A 54 8.36 -1.91 12.24
CA CYS A 54 6.92 -1.66 12.20
C CYS A 54 6.10 -2.94 12.01
N GLY A 55 6.77 -4.07 11.84
CA GLY A 55 6.17 -5.40 11.69
C GLY A 55 5.67 -5.72 10.28
N ASP A 56 5.83 -4.81 9.32
CA ASP A 56 5.48 -5.07 7.91
C ASP A 56 6.52 -4.42 6.98
N ALA A 57 7.03 -5.21 6.04
CA ALA A 57 7.90 -4.75 4.95
C ALA A 57 7.65 -5.60 3.71
N VAL A 58 7.83 -5.02 2.54
CA VAL A 58 7.75 -5.72 1.26
C VAL A 58 8.94 -5.36 0.39
N ARG A 59 9.50 -6.36 -0.28
CA ARG A 59 10.48 -6.22 -1.36
C ARG A 59 9.84 -6.71 -2.64
N LEU A 60 9.79 -5.84 -3.63
CA LEU A 60 9.23 -6.09 -4.95
C LEU A 60 10.34 -6.29 -5.97
N PHE A 61 10.18 -7.28 -6.84
CA PHE A 61 11.06 -7.57 -7.95
C PHE A 61 10.26 -7.50 -9.24
N TRP A 62 10.64 -6.62 -10.17
CA TRP A 62 10.07 -6.55 -11.51
C TRP A 62 11.11 -6.98 -12.54
N LEU A 63 10.68 -7.73 -13.55
CA LEU A 63 11.37 -7.90 -14.81
C LEU A 63 10.68 -7.02 -15.85
N VAL A 64 11.38 -6.00 -16.33
CA VAL A 64 10.81 -5.01 -17.26
C VAL A 64 11.49 -5.15 -18.62
N ASP A 65 10.69 -5.30 -19.67
CA ASP A 65 11.16 -5.20 -21.05
C ASP A 65 11.42 -3.73 -21.40
N GLU A 66 12.70 -3.36 -21.54
CA GLU A 66 13.12 -1.98 -21.80
C GLU A 66 12.67 -1.41 -23.15
N LYS A 67 12.19 -2.24 -24.10
CA LYS A 67 11.69 -1.77 -25.38
C LYS A 67 10.25 -1.32 -25.32
N THR A 68 9.49 -1.90 -24.42
CA THR A 68 8.03 -1.69 -24.29
C THR A 68 7.63 -1.07 -22.96
N ASP A 69 8.58 -0.94 -22.02
CA ASP A 69 8.38 -0.54 -20.61
C ASP A 69 7.39 -1.47 -19.86
N LYS A 70 7.14 -2.68 -20.39
CA LYS A 70 6.20 -3.63 -19.79
C LYS A 70 6.86 -4.46 -18.70
N ILE A 71 6.16 -4.62 -17.61
CA ILE A 71 6.47 -5.57 -16.55
C ILE A 71 6.07 -6.96 -17.05
N ILE A 72 7.06 -7.75 -17.50
CA ILE A 72 6.82 -9.07 -18.09
C ILE A 72 6.67 -10.16 -17.04
N ASP A 73 7.20 -9.92 -15.84
CA ASP A 73 7.03 -10.80 -14.68
C ASP A 73 7.35 -10.03 -13.40
N ALA A 74 6.81 -10.47 -12.28
CA ALA A 74 7.07 -9.86 -10.99
C ALA A 74 6.99 -10.87 -9.85
N LYS A 75 7.76 -10.62 -8.79
CA LYS A 75 7.75 -11.39 -7.55
C LYS A 75 7.87 -10.47 -6.36
N PHE A 76 7.60 -11.02 -5.17
CA PHE A 76 7.78 -10.28 -3.94
C PHE A 76 8.32 -11.16 -2.81
N LYS A 77 8.95 -10.52 -1.83
CA LYS A 77 9.17 -11.05 -0.49
C LYS A 77 8.46 -10.13 0.50
N SER A 78 7.80 -10.68 1.49
CA SER A 78 7.11 -9.91 2.54
C SER A 78 7.54 -10.40 3.91
N PHE A 79 7.80 -9.43 4.79
CA PHE A 79 7.87 -9.61 6.23
C PHE A 79 6.63 -8.93 6.81
N GLY A 80 5.77 -9.69 7.48
CA GLY A 80 4.53 -9.12 8.00
C GLY A 80 3.42 -10.13 8.20
N CYS A 81 2.21 -9.62 8.34
CA CYS A 81 1.04 -10.46 8.55
C CYS A 81 0.54 -11.12 7.24
N GLY A 82 -0.33 -12.14 7.37
CA GLY A 82 -0.92 -12.81 6.20
C GLY A 82 -1.60 -11.86 5.22
N THR A 83 -2.24 -10.78 5.70
CA THR A 83 -2.85 -9.77 4.84
C THR A 83 -1.80 -9.03 4.00
N ALA A 84 -0.61 -8.76 4.55
CA ALA A 84 0.50 -8.17 3.80
C ALA A 84 0.96 -9.10 2.67
N ILE A 85 1.01 -10.41 2.91
CA ILE A 85 1.30 -11.42 1.89
C ILE A 85 0.23 -11.40 0.79
N ALA A 86 -1.06 -11.48 1.15
CA ALA A 86 -2.16 -11.50 0.18
C ALA A 86 -2.24 -10.21 -0.66
N SER A 87 -2.05 -9.04 -0.02
CA SER A 87 -2.02 -7.75 -0.72
C SER A 87 -0.84 -7.65 -1.68
N SER A 88 0.35 -8.11 -1.28
CA SER A 88 1.54 -8.10 -2.13
C SER A 88 1.40 -9.05 -3.31
N ASP A 89 0.85 -10.24 -3.10
CA ASP A 89 0.60 -11.23 -4.16
C ASP A 89 -0.42 -10.70 -5.19
N THR A 90 -1.49 -10.06 -4.71
CA THR A 90 -2.49 -9.41 -5.58
C THR A 90 -1.90 -8.23 -6.34
N MET A 91 -1.11 -7.39 -5.68
CA MET A 91 -0.42 -6.25 -6.30
C MET A 91 0.47 -6.73 -7.46
N VAL A 92 1.21 -7.83 -7.29
CA VAL A 92 2.04 -8.40 -8.36
C VAL A 92 1.18 -8.81 -9.56
N ASP A 93 0.06 -9.52 -9.35
CA ASP A 93 -0.88 -9.84 -10.43
C ASP A 93 -1.33 -8.61 -11.20
N LEU A 94 -1.65 -7.53 -10.48
CA LEU A 94 -2.10 -6.28 -11.08
C LEU A 94 -1.00 -5.57 -11.89
N CYS A 95 0.27 -5.77 -11.55
CA CYS A 95 1.41 -5.16 -12.25
C CYS A 95 1.80 -5.91 -13.52
N ILE A 96 1.73 -7.24 -13.53
CA ILE A 96 2.18 -8.05 -14.66
C ILE A 96 1.40 -7.69 -15.95
N GLY A 97 2.13 -7.47 -17.05
CA GLY A 97 1.59 -7.08 -18.34
C GLY A 97 1.32 -5.60 -18.53
N LYS A 98 1.35 -4.78 -17.48
CA LYS A 98 1.25 -3.32 -17.56
C LYS A 98 2.60 -2.70 -17.88
N THR A 99 2.58 -1.51 -18.47
CA THR A 99 3.77 -0.66 -18.48
C THR A 99 4.04 -0.10 -17.08
N VAL A 100 5.27 0.34 -16.82
CA VAL A 100 5.63 0.98 -15.56
C VAL A 100 4.72 2.18 -15.25
N ASP A 101 4.38 3.00 -16.27
CA ASP A 101 3.48 4.15 -16.12
C ASP A 101 2.03 3.77 -15.84
N GLU A 102 1.58 2.63 -16.32
CA GLU A 102 0.26 2.08 -15.97
C GLU A 102 0.25 1.48 -14.56
N ALA A 103 1.34 0.81 -14.16
CA ALA A 103 1.46 0.21 -12.84
C ALA A 103 1.41 1.27 -11.72
N VAL A 104 2.03 2.45 -11.92
CA VAL A 104 1.99 3.57 -10.96
C VAL A 104 0.55 4.08 -10.69
N LYS A 105 -0.38 3.82 -11.59
CA LYS A 105 -1.79 4.21 -11.43
C LYS A 105 -2.61 3.23 -10.60
N ILE A 106 -2.04 2.05 -10.27
CA ILE A 106 -2.68 1.10 -9.36
C ILE A 106 -2.75 1.73 -7.97
N THR A 107 -3.95 1.74 -7.39
CA THR A 107 -4.21 2.31 -6.08
C THR A 107 -4.38 1.20 -5.02
N ASN A 108 -4.36 1.59 -3.75
CA ASN A 108 -4.70 0.67 -2.67
C ASN A 108 -6.13 0.11 -2.79
N LEU A 109 -7.05 0.87 -3.39
CA LEU A 109 -8.41 0.42 -3.65
C LEU A 109 -8.46 -0.65 -4.74
N ASP A 110 -7.64 -0.53 -5.80
CA ASP A 110 -7.56 -1.56 -6.84
C ASP A 110 -7.06 -2.88 -6.26
N VAL A 111 -6.05 -2.84 -5.38
CA VAL A 111 -5.54 -4.02 -4.68
C VAL A 111 -6.61 -4.65 -3.78
N GLU A 112 -7.29 -3.82 -2.97
CA GLU A 112 -8.36 -4.30 -2.09
C GLU A 112 -9.52 -4.87 -2.89
N PHE A 113 -9.96 -4.18 -3.95
CA PHE A 113 -11.08 -4.61 -4.79
C PHE A 113 -10.79 -5.93 -5.51
N ALA A 114 -9.55 -6.11 -6.00
CA ALA A 114 -9.14 -7.36 -6.66
C ALA A 114 -9.16 -8.56 -5.71
N MET A 115 -8.98 -8.32 -4.41
CA MET A 115 -9.06 -9.34 -3.37
C MET A 115 -10.49 -9.68 -2.93
N ARG A 116 -11.53 -8.93 -3.35
CA ARG A 116 -12.92 -9.20 -2.98
C ARG A 116 -13.45 -10.45 -3.64
N ASP A 117 -14.29 -11.21 -2.94
CA ASP A 117 -15.08 -12.32 -3.51
C ASP A 117 -16.27 -11.79 -4.30
N ASN A 118 -16.83 -10.68 -3.85
CA ASN A 118 -17.92 -9.95 -4.53
C ASN A 118 -17.73 -8.45 -4.33
N PRO A 119 -18.25 -7.59 -5.24
CA PRO A 119 -18.02 -6.15 -5.20
C PRO A 119 -18.50 -5.44 -3.93
N GLU A 120 -19.55 -5.97 -3.30
CA GLU A 120 -20.26 -5.31 -2.20
C GLU A 120 -19.59 -5.51 -0.83
N THR A 121 -18.74 -6.54 -0.70
CA THR A 121 -18.14 -6.90 0.59
C THR A 121 -16.65 -6.60 0.57
N PRO A 122 -16.12 -5.78 1.50
CA PRO A 122 -14.69 -5.56 1.62
C PRO A 122 -13.91 -6.86 1.77
N ALA A 123 -12.73 -6.94 1.16
CA ALA A 123 -11.89 -8.13 1.20
C ALA A 123 -11.20 -8.33 2.57
N VAL A 124 -10.95 -7.21 3.27
CA VAL A 124 -10.24 -7.18 4.54
C VAL A 124 -10.93 -6.24 5.52
N PRO A 125 -10.81 -6.47 6.83
CA PRO A 125 -11.31 -5.52 7.81
C PRO A 125 -10.55 -4.19 7.75
N PRO A 126 -11.18 -3.05 8.15
CA PRO A 126 -10.57 -1.72 8.04
C PRO A 126 -9.17 -1.60 8.66
N GLN A 127 -8.92 -2.32 9.77
CA GLN A 127 -7.62 -2.33 10.47
C GLN A 127 -6.48 -2.92 9.63
N LYS A 128 -6.79 -3.57 8.51
CA LYS A 128 -5.83 -4.22 7.59
C LYS A 128 -5.65 -3.50 6.27
N MET A 129 -6.35 -2.38 6.06
CA MET A 129 -6.23 -1.58 4.83
C MET A 129 -4.81 -1.04 4.59
N HIS A 130 -4.02 -0.82 5.65
CA HIS A 130 -2.63 -0.42 5.50
C HIS A 130 -1.77 -1.39 4.67
N CYS A 131 -2.14 -2.68 4.61
CA CYS A 131 -1.40 -3.66 3.82
C CYS A 131 -1.54 -3.39 2.31
N SER A 132 -2.71 -2.95 1.84
CA SER A 132 -2.90 -2.55 0.45
C SER A 132 -2.23 -1.21 0.13
N VAL A 133 -2.17 -0.28 1.10
CA VAL A 133 -1.43 0.98 0.95
C VAL A 133 0.07 0.70 0.81
N MET A 134 0.64 -0.16 1.64
CA MET A 134 2.04 -0.56 1.55
C MET A 134 2.37 -1.21 0.20
N ALA A 135 1.48 -2.06 -0.32
CA ALA A 135 1.64 -2.67 -1.63
C ALA A 135 1.69 -1.62 -2.77
N TYR A 136 0.85 -0.59 -2.67
CA TYR A 136 0.84 0.54 -3.60
C TYR A 136 2.10 1.41 -3.50
N ASP A 137 2.60 1.70 -2.31
CA ASP A 137 3.79 2.54 -2.13
C ASP A 137 5.05 1.87 -2.71
N VAL A 138 5.18 0.54 -2.63
CA VAL A 138 6.35 -0.14 -3.22
C VAL A 138 6.35 -0.10 -4.75
N ILE A 139 5.18 0.00 -5.41
CA ILE A 139 5.08 0.20 -6.86
C ILE A 139 5.73 1.53 -7.26
N LYS A 140 5.47 2.60 -6.51
CA LYS A 140 6.07 3.92 -6.78
C LYS A 140 7.57 3.89 -6.64
N GLN A 141 8.08 3.22 -5.60
CA GLN A 141 9.52 3.02 -5.42
C GLN A 141 10.14 2.27 -6.60
N ALA A 142 9.50 1.18 -7.05
CA ALA A 142 9.98 0.42 -8.20
C ALA A 142 9.98 1.24 -9.50
N ALA A 143 8.95 2.04 -9.72
CA ALA A 143 8.86 2.92 -10.88
C ALA A 143 9.94 4.03 -10.86
N ALA A 144 10.22 4.60 -9.69
CA ALA A 144 11.30 5.57 -9.53
C ALA A 144 12.66 4.94 -9.85
N HIS A 145 12.95 3.75 -9.34
CA HIS A 145 14.17 3.00 -9.65
C HIS A 145 14.29 2.69 -11.15
N TYR A 146 13.19 2.29 -11.79
CA TYR A 146 13.19 2.04 -13.23
C TYR A 146 13.54 3.29 -14.05
N LYS A 147 12.94 4.42 -13.70
CA LYS A 147 13.15 5.71 -14.38
C LYS A 147 14.48 6.37 -14.03
N GLY A 148 15.23 5.86 -13.05
CA GLY A 148 16.48 6.44 -12.59
C GLY A 148 16.33 7.79 -11.92
N ILE A 149 15.16 8.06 -11.33
CA ILE A 149 14.87 9.22 -10.52
C ILE A 149 14.90 8.82 -9.04
N SER A 150 15.20 9.78 -8.16
CA SER A 150 15.08 9.52 -6.73
C SER A 150 13.62 9.21 -6.39
N PRO A 151 13.32 8.20 -5.56
CA PRO A 151 11.97 8.02 -5.03
C PRO A 151 11.42 9.28 -4.40
N GLU A 152 12.31 10.10 -3.85
CA GLU A 152 12.02 11.40 -3.25
C GLU A 152 11.54 12.44 -4.27
N ASP A 153 11.94 12.35 -5.53
CA ASP A 153 11.44 13.21 -6.62
C ASP A 153 10.07 12.74 -7.14
N PHE A 154 9.71 11.49 -6.83
CA PHE A 154 8.43 10.90 -7.23
C PHE A 154 7.34 11.10 -6.18
N GLU A 155 7.73 11.20 -4.92
CA GLU A 155 6.86 11.39 -3.78
C GLU A 155 7.28 12.60 -2.95
N ASP A 156 6.32 13.14 -2.24
CA ASP A 156 6.54 14.14 -1.23
C ASP A 156 7.50 13.60 -0.15
N GLN A 157 8.69 14.20 -0.06
CA GLN A 157 9.79 13.78 0.82
C GLN A 157 9.49 13.96 2.31
N ILE A 158 8.37 14.60 2.64
CA ILE A 158 8.02 14.95 4.01
C ILE A 158 7.49 13.72 4.74
N ILE A 159 8.32 13.10 5.56
CA ILE A 159 7.87 12.02 6.45
C ILE A 159 7.15 12.63 7.65
N VAL A 160 5.85 12.36 7.74
CA VAL A 160 4.98 12.80 8.84
C VAL A 160 5.04 11.82 10.00
N CYS A 161 4.99 10.54 9.72
CA CYS A 161 5.06 9.50 10.74
C CYS A 161 6.36 8.71 10.62
N GLU A 162 7.35 9.03 11.44
CA GLU A 162 8.66 8.35 11.46
C GLU A 162 8.54 6.87 11.84
N CYS A 163 7.65 6.52 12.80
CA CYS A 163 7.49 5.15 13.27
C CYS A 163 6.99 4.20 12.19
N ALA A 164 6.08 4.68 11.34
CA ALA A 164 5.50 3.90 10.25
C ALA A 164 6.04 4.30 8.87
N ARG A 165 6.97 5.27 8.81
CA ARG A 165 7.58 5.83 7.60
C ARG A 165 6.55 6.28 6.55
N VAL A 166 5.52 6.99 7.00
CA VAL A 166 4.43 7.47 6.15
C VAL A 166 4.65 8.93 5.78
N SER A 167 4.65 9.22 4.48
CA SER A 167 4.84 10.56 3.93
C SER A 167 3.57 11.41 3.95
N LEU A 168 3.72 12.73 3.82
CA LEU A 168 2.61 13.66 3.65
C LEU A 168 1.81 13.35 2.40
N GLY A 169 2.49 13.04 1.30
CA GLY A 169 1.86 12.68 0.03
C GLY A 169 0.96 11.45 0.17
N THR A 170 1.48 10.37 0.76
CA THR A 170 0.71 9.15 1.03
C THR A 170 -0.53 9.44 1.88
N ILE A 171 -0.40 10.25 2.94
CA ILE A 171 -1.54 10.60 3.80
C ILE A 171 -2.61 11.37 3.01
N LYS A 172 -2.22 12.42 2.29
CA LYS A 172 -3.15 13.23 1.47
C LYS A 172 -3.85 12.39 0.40
N GLU A 173 -3.11 11.54 -0.28
CA GLU A 173 -3.64 10.67 -1.33
C GLU A 173 -4.65 9.66 -0.78
N VAL A 174 -4.31 8.98 0.32
CA VAL A 174 -5.20 8.02 0.98
C VAL A 174 -6.49 8.70 1.47
N ILE A 175 -6.40 9.93 2.01
CA ILE A 175 -7.59 10.72 2.39
C ILE A 175 -8.47 10.97 1.16
N LYS A 176 -7.89 11.41 0.03
CA LYS A 176 -8.62 11.73 -1.21
C LYS A 176 -9.25 10.50 -1.85
N LEU A 177 -8.50 9.41 -2.00
CA LEU A 177 -8.95 8.19 -2.66
C LEU A 177 -10.02 7.44 -1.87
N ASN A 178 -9.92 7.43 -0.55
CA ASN A 178 -10.80 6.65 0.32
C ASN A 178 -11.85 7.51 1.05
N ASP A 179 -11.93 8.79 0.72
CA ASP A 179 -12.86 9.77 1.33
C ASP A 179 -12.82 9.77 2.86
N LEU A 180 -11.61 9.75 3.45
CA LEU A 180 -11.46 9.65 4.90
C LEU A 180 -11.85 10.94 5.62
N HIS A 181 -12.46 10.80 6.80
CA HIS A 181 -13.01 11.90 7.59
C HIS A 181 -12.46 12.00 9.01
N SER A 182 -11.66 11.04 9.45
CA SER A 182 -11.10 11.00 10.81
C SER A 182 -9.63 10.60 10.83
N VAL A 183 -8.93 10.97 11.91
CA VAL A 183 -7.53 10.54 12.12
C VAL A 183 -7.46 9.03 12.39
N GLU A 184 -8.48 8.47 12.99
CA GLU A 184 -8.62 7.04 13.24
C GLU A 184 -8.62 6.26 11.93
N GLU A 185 -9.35 6.74 10.93
CA GLU A 185 -9.35 6.15 9.57
C GLU A 185 -7.97 6.29 8.92
N ILE A 186 -7.32 7.46 8.98
CA ILE A 186 -5.95 7.62 8.48
C ILE A 186 -5.01 6.59 9.14
N THR A 187 -5.12 6.41 10.45
CA THR A 187 -4.31 5.42 11.18
C THR A 187 -4.59 3.99 10.73
N GLN A 188 -5.85 3.65 10.47
CA GLN A 188 -6.24 2.33 9.97
C GLN A 188 -5.63 2.06 8.57
N TYR A 189 -5.67 3.06 7.70
CA TYR A 189 -5.22 2.92 6.31
C TYR A 189 -3.69 3.01 6.15
N THR A 190 -2.99 3.75 7.01
CA THR A 190 -1.56 4.06 6.82
C THR A 190 -0.65 3.61 7.96
N LYS A 191 -1.18 3.24 9.11
CA LYS A 191 -0.48 3.11 10.40
C LYS A 191 0.12 4.42 10.95
N ALA A 192 -0.01 5.55 10.27
CA ALA A 192 0.41 6.82 10.83
C ALA A 192 -0.35 7.10 12.14
N GLY A 193 0.38 7.41 13.19
CA GLY A 193 -0.20 7.64 14.53
C GLY A 193 -0.48 6.39 15.36
N ALA A 194 -0.23 5.18 14.84
CA ALA A 194 -0.51 3.93 15.56
C ALA A 194 0.43 3.68 16.76
N PHE A 195 1.67 4.16 16.69
CA PHE A 195 2.72 3.83 17.66
C PHE A 195 2.92 4.93 18.69
N CYS A 196 3.89 5.84 18.50
CA CYS A 196 4.21 6.91 19.46
C CYS A 196 3.15 8.02 19.55
N LYS A 197 2.27 8.13 18.56
CA LYS A 197 1.18 9.13 18.45
C LYS A 197 1.63 10.60 18.34
N SER A 198 2.94 10.87 18.27
CA SER A 198 3.46 12.25 18.22
C SER A 198 3.03 13.02 16.97
N CYS A 199 2.74 12.32 15.86
CA CYS A 199 2.26 12.93 14.62
C CYS A 199 0.74 13.17 14.58
N ILE A 200 -0.03 12.74 15.58
CA ILE A 200 -1.50 12.91 15.57
C ILE A 200 -1.90 14.38 15.72
N LYS A 201 -1.41 15.03 16.78
CA LYS A 201 -1.73 16.42 17.12
C LYS A 201 -0.61 17.06 17.95
N PRO A 202 -0.53 18.40 18.02
CA PRO A 202 0.41 19.09 18.90
C PRO A 202 0.29 18.63 20.37
N GLY A 203 1.41 18.68 21.09
CA GLY A 203 1.47 18.34 22.52
C GLY A 203 1.86 16.89 22.83
N GLY A 204 2.29 16.11 21.84
CA GLY A 204 2.91 14.80 22.02
C GLY A 204 4.35 14.87 22.56
N HIS A 205 5.02 13.72 22.65
CA HIS A 205 6.42 13.60 23.14
C HIS A 205 7.43 14.38 22.28
N GLU A 206 7.14 14.53 20.99
CA GLU A 206 7.99 15.22 20.03
C GLU A 206 7.19 16.28 19.28
N LYS A 207 7.81 17.43 19.08
CA LYS A 207 7.26 18.45 18.18
C LYS A 207 7.47 18.01 16.75
N ARG A 208 6.42 18.10 15.93
CA ARG A 208 6.44 17.82 14.50
C ARG A 208 6.06 19.06 13.72
N ASP A 209 6.52 19.13 12.47
CA ASP A 209 6.13 20.21 11.55
C ASP A 209 4.73 19.99 10.96
N TYR A 210 4.31 18.71 10.89
CA TYR A 210 3.02 18.28 10.34
C TYR A 210 2.30 17.34 11.31
N TYR A 211 0.99 17.55 11.44
CA TYR A 211 0.12 16.72 12.26
C TYR A 211 -1.06 16.18 11.46
N LEU A 212 -1.48 14.95 11.74
CA LEU A 212 -2.59 14.29 11.04
C LEU A 212 -3.88 15.08 11.10
N VAL A 213 -4.17 15.74 12.21
CA VAL A 213 -5.37 16.59 12.36
C VAL A 213 -5.38 17.77 11.39
N ASP A 214 -4.23 18.40 11.16
CA ASP A 214 -4.11 19.55 10.28
C ASP A 214 -4.13 19.10 8.81
N ILE A 215 -3.40 18.02 8.48
CA ILE A 215 -3.37 17.41 7.13
C ILE A 215 -4.78 16.99 6.72
N LEU A 216 -5.54 16.36 7.61
CA LEU A 216 -6.92 15.97 7.34
C LEU A 216 -7.79 17.19 7.03
N ALA A 217 -7.74 18.22 7.87
CA ALA A 217 -8.53 19.44 7.69
C ALA A 217 -8.20 20.16 6.38
N GLU A 218 -6.91 20.31 6.06
CA GLU A 218 -6.44 20.94 4.82
C GLU A 218 -6.86 20.15 3.58
N THR A 219 -6.66 18.82 3.61
CA THR A 219 -6.98 17.96 2.48
C THR A 219 -8.49 17.90 2.23
N ARG A 220 -9.32 17.84 3.28
CA ARG A 220 -10.79 17.93 3.14
C ARG A 220 -11.21 19.26 2.54
N ALA A 221 -10.63 20.37 2.97
CA ALA A 221 -10.90 21.68 2.38
C ALA A 221 -10.45 21.79 0.91
N GLU A 222 -9.39 21.09 0.49
CA GLU A 222 -9.00 20.97 -0.92
C GLU A 222 -10.07 20.23 -1.73
N ILE A 223 -10.51 19.06 -1.25
CA ILE A 223 -11.55 18.24 -1.89
C ILE A 223 -12.84 19.04 -2.09
N ASP A 224 -13.29 19.75 -1.07
CA ASP A 224 -14.53 20.54 -1.14
C ASP A 224 -14.43 21.69 -2.15
N ARG A 225 -13.26 22.35 -2.23
CA ARG A 225 -13.00 23.38 -3.24
C ARG A 225 -12.99 22.80 -4.68
N GLU A 226 -12.45 21.61 -4.86
CA GLU A 226 -12.44 20.93 -6.17
C GLU A 226 -13.85 20.51 -6.60
N LYS A 227 -14.65 20.00 -5.67
CA LYS A 227 -16.08 19.66 -5.93
C LYS A 227 -16.89 20.88 -6.36
N LEU A 228 -16.69 22.02 -5.70
CA LEU A 228 -17.39 23.26 -6.05
C LEU A 228 -17.03 23.76 -7.47
N LYS A 229 -15.76 23.64 -7.86
CA LYS A 229 -15.29 24.02 -9.21
C LYS A 229 -15.88 23.14 -10.32
N ASN A 230 -16.10 21.85 -10.03
CA ASN A 230 -16.63 20.90 -11.00
C ASN A 230 -18.18 20.95 -11.13
N THR A 231 -18.84 21.71 -10.26
CA THR A 231 -20.32 21.86 -10.24
C THR A 231 -20.77 23.19 -10.88
N MET A 232 -19.84 24.07 -11.23
CA MET A 232 -20.08 25.34 -11.94
C MET A 232 -19.80 25.19 -13.42
#